data_e03cf6390215fc468a21cfb4b2e9acaa
#
_entry.id   e03cf6390215fc468a21cfb4b2e9acaa
#
_cell.length_a   1.000
_cell.length_b   1.000
_cell.length_c   1.000
_cell.angle_alpha   90.00
_cell.angle_beta   90.00
_cell.angle_gamma   90.00
#
_symmetry.space_group_name_H-M   'P 1'
#
loop_
_entity.id
_entity.type
_entity.pdbx_description
1 polymer ?
#
loop_
_entity_poly.entity_id
_entity_poly.type
_entity_poly.pdbx_seq_one_letter_code
_entity_poly.pdbx_strand_id
1 'polypeptide(L)'
;MPSFCAPQSARQPQALADEDNASDKEAVGDREENNSNTNPSKPYRTMKKVVCVHTAMALVGPLTETFKKHFPEIEVEHIAESSLIKEVIKNNSVTPAVRRRLLDYYNAAADSGADIIFNTCSSVGDIADMGNLICRIPVFRIDRPMAEKAVRDASRIGVISTLPTTLDPTCRLLRKCAEEAGRDVVLVEGLADGAFAAGQSGDGETHDRLIAEAAQRIAADVDLFVLAQGSMERMEGRLAELTGKPVLSSPVLGVKGLRQFMGF
;
A
#
# COMPACT_ATOMS: atom_id res chain seq x y z
N MET A 1 13.39 50.04 -1.17
CA MET A 1 12.34 50.50 -2.10
C MET A 1 12.14 49.37 -3.12
N PRO A 2 10.98 48.78 -3.20
CA PRO A 2 10.67 47.69 -4.10
C PRO A 2 10.09 48.19 -5.41
N SER A 3 10.44 47.56 -6.52
CA SER A 3 9.83 47.83 -7.83
C SER A 3 8.79 46.76 -8.13
N PHE A 4 7.53 47.19 -8.23
CA PHE A 4 6.40 46.41 -8.69
C PHE A 4 6.47 46.18 -10.20
N CYS A 5 6.16 44.96 -10.66
CA CYS A 5 5.78 44.74 -12.05
C CYS A 5 4.43 44.00 -12.07
N ALA A 6 3.45 44.64 -12.75
CA ALA A 6 2.06 44.25 -12.83
C ALA A 6 1.80 43.16 -13.92
N PRO A 7 0.64 42.48 -13.90
CA PRO A 7 0.33 41.35 -14.77
C PRO A 7 -0.20 41.77 -16.14
N GLN A 8 0.18 41.05 -17.17
CA GLN A 8 -0.35 41.18 -18.53
C GLN A 8 -1.58 40.31 -18.75
N SER A 9 -2.55 40.94 -19.39
CA SER A 9 -3.92 40.55 -19.68
C SER A 9 -4.08 39.40 -20.66
N ALA A 10 -5.16 38.67 -20.45
CA ALA A 10 -5.74 37.63 -21.31
C ALA A 10 -6.11 38.13 -22.72
N ARG A 11 -5.86 37.31 -23.75
CA ARG A 11 -6.51 37.44 -25.06
C ARG A 11 -7.43 36.24 -25.28
N GLN A 12 -8.69 36.56 -25.54
CA GLN A 12 -9.71 35.63 -26.05
C GLN A 12 -9.51 35.41 -27.56
N PRO A 13 -9.83 34.24 -28.12
CA PRO A 13 -10.00 34.08 -29.58
C PRO A 13 -11.45 34.32 -30.00
N GLN A 14 -11.56 35.06 -31.09
CA GLN A 14 -12.79 35.42 -31.80
C GLN A 14 -13.41 34.21 -32.53
N ALA A 15 -14.74 34.22 -32.53
CA ALA A 15 -15.60 33.39 -33.36
C ALA A 15 -15.54 33.84 -34.83
N LEU A 16 -15.60 32.90 -35.74
CA LEU A 16 -15.99 33.15 -37.15
C LEU A 16 -17.23 32.31 -37.44
N ALA A 17 -18.20 33.00 -38.00
CA ALA A 17 -19.53 32.53 -38.36
C ALA A 17 -19.59 32.04 -39.81
N ASP A 18 -20.50 31.11 -40.01
CA ASP A 18 -21.40 30.80 -41.11
C ASP A 18 -21.01 31.12 -42.58
N GLU A 19 -21.20 30.16 -43.45
CA GLU A 19 -22.03 30.34 -44.67
C GLU A 19 -22.55 29.02 -45.24
N ASP A 20 -23.83 29.04 -45.55
CA ASP A 20 -24.70 28.05 -46.19
C ASP A 20 -24.22 27.52 -47.53
N ASN A 21 -24.58 26.28 -47.87
CA ASN A 21 -25.31 26.04 -49.11
C ASN A 21 -26.10 24.73 -49.14
N ALA A 22 -27.25 24.83 -49.82
CA ALA A 22 -28.33 23.89 -49.81
C ALA A 22 -28.30 22.91 -51.02
N SER A 23 -29.17 21.92 -50.87
CA SER A 23 -29.84 21.06 -51.90
C SER A 23 -29.07 19.91 -52.52
N ASP A 24 -29.51 18.67 -52.31
CA ASP A 24 -30.37 17.98 -53.26
C ASP A 24 -30.99 16.69 -52.64
N LYS A 25 -32.22 16.46 -53.08
CA LYS A 25 -33.09 15.35 -52.68
C LYS A 25 -32.78 14.08 -53.49
N GLU A 26 -33.24 12.97 -52.90
CA GLU A 26 -33.76 11.73 -53.44
C GLU A 26 -32.91 10.49 -53.22
N ALA A 27 -33.36 9.57 -52.37
CA ALA A 27 -33.90 8.26 -52.76
C ALA A 27 -34.21 7.43 -51.52
N VAL A 28 -35.50 7.05 -51.40
CA VAL A 28 -36.03 6.08 -50.46
C VAL A 28 -35.48 4.70 -50.77
N GLY A 29 -34.92 4.04 -49.75
CA GLY A 29 -34.52 2.65 -49.83
C GLY A 29 -34.63 2.04 -48.44
N ASP A 30 -35.71 1.32 -48.18
CA ASP A 30 -35.94 0.50 -46.99
C ASP A 30 -34.72 -0.42 -46.76
N ARG A 31 -34.07 -0.25 -45.63
CA ARG A 31 -33.16 -1.25 -45.08
C ARG A 31 -33.48 -1.45 -43.61
N GLU A 32 -33.95 -2.66 -43.37
CA GLU A 32 -34.22 -3.24 -42.05
C GLU A 32 -33.12 -2.87 -41.09
N GLU A 33 -33.48 -2.20 -39.98
CA GLU A 33 -32.63 -1.95 -38.82
C GLU A 33 -32.32 -3.28 -38.12
N ASN A 34 -31.21 -3.88 -38.53
CA ASN A 34 -30.63 -4.96 -37.73
C ASN A 34 -29.77 -4.33 -36.63
N ASN A 35 -30.45 -3.82 -35.58
CA ASN A 35 -29.82 -3.22 -34.41
C ASN A 35 -29.37 -4.35 -33.46
N SER A 36 -28.32 -5.06 -33.84
CA SER A 36 -27.60 -5.97 -32.95
C SER A 36 -26.17 -5.48 -32.69
N ASN A 37 -26.07 -4.25 -32.19
CA ASN A 37 -24.81 -3.77 -31.64
C ASN A 37 -24.78 -4.00 -30.11
N THR A 38 -24.98 -5.25 -29.70
CA THR A 38 -24.54 -5.72 -28.39
C THR A 38 -23.03 -5.94 -28.50
N ASN A 39 -22.28 -4.89 -28.14
CA ASN A 39 -20.88 -5.02 -27.87
C ASN A 39 -20.70 -6.14 -26.81
N PRO A 40 -20.10 -7.30 -27.16
CA PRO A 40 -19.92 -8.35 -26.18
C PRO A 40 -19.04 -7.75 -25.08
N SER A 41 -19.63 -7.54 -23.91
CA SER A 41 -18.91 -7.22 -22.69
C SER A 41 -17.68 -8.11 -22.64
N LYS A 42 -16.48 -7.51 -22.73
CA LYS A 42 -15.22 -8.24 -22.53
C LYS A 42 -15.44 -9.08 -21.28
N PRO A 43 -15.23 -10.41 -21.32
CA PRO A 43 -15.39 -11.22 -20.13
C PRO A 43 -14.54 -10.59 -19.05
N TYR A 44 -15.14 -10.32 -17.87
CA TYR A 44 -14.40 -9.88 -16.70
C TYR A 44 -13.24 -10.86 -16.53
N ARG A 45 -12.03 -10.45 -16.88
CA ARG A 45 -10.84 -11.27 -16.69
C ARG A 45 -10.74 -11.49 -15.18
N THR A 46 -11.02 -12.70 -14.73
CA THR A 46 -10.81 -13.07 -13.34
C THR A 46 -9.36 -12.75 -12.99
N MET A 47 -9.14 -11.87 -12.03
CA MET A 47 -7.80 -11.57 -11.55
C MET A 47 -7.17 -12.85 -11.04
N LYS A 48 -6.00 -13.24 -11.55
CA LYS A 48 -5.38 -14.53 -11.26
C LYS A 48 -3.94 -14.43 -10.78
N LYS A 49 -3.29 -13.28 -11.01
CA LYS A 49 -1.86 -13.11 -10.73
C LYS A 49 -1.57 -11.90 -9.87
N VAL A 50 -0.87 -12.13 -8.76
CA VAL A 50 -0.32 -11.11 -7.87
C VAL A 50 1.20 -11.10 -7.98
N VAL A 51 1.81 -9.94 -8.14
CA VAL A 51 3.26 -9.79 -7.99
C VAL A 51 3.55 -9.03 -6.69
N CYS A 52 4.20 -9.72 -5.76
CA CYS A 52 4.68 -9.15 -4.51
C CYS A 52 5.99 -8.39 -4.76
N VAL A 53 6.03 -7.11 -4.42
CA VAL A 53 7.25 -6.29 -4.52
C VAL A 53 7.82 -6.05 -3.14
N HIS A 54 9.04 -6.57 -2.92
CA HIS A 54 9.73 -6.58 -1.63
C HIS A 54 10.94 -5.65 -1.65
N THR A 55 11.18 -4.96 -0.54
CA THR A 55 12.43 -4.23 -0.28
C THR A 55 13.40 -5.04 0.60
N ALA A 56 13.02 -6.24 1.03
CA ALA A 56 13.84 -7.18 1.80
C ALA A 56 13.41 -8.62 1.52
N MET A 57 14.37 -9.56 1.59
CA MET A 57 14.13 -10.99 1.29
C MET A 57 13.33 -11.72 2.37
N ALA A 58 13.32 -11.22 3.61
CA ALA A 58 12.81 -11.94 4.78
C ALA A 58 11.33 -12.36 4.69
N LEU A 59 10.50 -11.62 3.93
CA LEU A 59 9.08 -11.92 3.78
C LEU A 59 8.73 -12.78 2.56
N VAL A 60 9.66 -13.08 1.66
CA VAL A 60 9.36 -13.84 0.43
C VAL A 60 8.80 -15.23 0.77
N GLY A 61 9.54 -16.03 1.53
CA GLY A 61 9.09 -17.37 1.95
C GLY A 61 7.82 -17.34 2.81
N PRO A 62 7.80 -16.61 3.93
CA PRO A 62 6.61 -16.49 4.79
C PRO A 62 5.35 -16.05 4.05
N LEU A 63 5.43 -15.06 3.16
CA LEU A 63 4.28 -14.62 2.37
C LEU A 63 3.83 -15.67 1.36
N THR A 64 4.77 -16.39 0.72
CA THR A 64 4.41 -17.51 -0.17
C THR A 64 3.54 -18.53 0.56
N GLU A 65 3.92 -18.92 1.78
CA GLU A 65 3.13 -19.86 2.58
C GLU A 65 1.80 -19.24 3.06
N THR A 66 1.80 -17.94 3.39
CA THR A 66 0.57 -17.22 3.77
C THR A 66 -0.43 -17.19 2.60
N PHE A 67 0.03 -16.93 1.38
CA PHE A 67 -0.82 -17.00 0.18
C PHE A 67 -1.35 -18.40 -0.07
N LYS A 68 -0.51 -19.43 -0.04
CA LYS A 68 -0.96 -20.83 -0.19
C LYS A 68 -2.05 -21.21 0.80
N LYS A 69 -1.96 -20.71 2.03
CA LYS A 69 -2.91 -21.02 3.10
C LYS A 69 -4.22 -20.23 2.99
N HIS A 70 -4.16 -18.95 2.64
CA HIS A 70 -5.28 -18.02 2.76
C HIS A 70 -5.85 -17.54 1.42
N PHE A 71 -5.11 -17.75 0.33
CA PHE A 71 -5.52 -17.36 -1.01
C PHE A 71 -4.93 -18.33 -2.08
N PRO A 72 -5.23 -19.64 -1.98
CA PRO A 72 -4.63 -20.67 -2.85
C PRO A 72 -5.05 -20.55 -4.32
N GLU A 73 -6.11 -19.78 -4.63
CA GLU A 73 -6.63 -19.62 -5.98
C GLU A 73 -5.80 -18.67 -6.85
N ILE A 74 -4.87 -17.92 -6.24
CA ILE A 74 -4.09 -16.89 -6.92
C ILE A 74 -2.68 -17.37 -7.27
N GLU A 75 -2.20 -17.03 -8.45
CA GLU A 75 -0.79 -17.15 -8.82
C GLU A 75 0.01 -16.03 -8.16
N VAL A 76 1.11 -16.35 -7.50
CA VAL A 76 1.96 -15.40 -6.79
C VAL A 76 3.39 -15.45 -7.30
N GLU A 77 3.89 -14.29 -7.75
CA GLU A 77 5.29 -14.07 -8.09
C GLU A 77 5.92 -13.02 -7.19
N HIS A 78 7.25 -12.97 -7.16
CA HIS A 78 7.98 -12.08 -6.28
C HIS A 78 9.07 -11.30 -7.02
N ILE A 79 9.11 -9.99 -6.82
CA ILE A 79 10.25 -9.12 -7.14
C ILE A 79 10.83 -8.65 -5.81
N ALA A 80 12.11 -8.89 -5.58
CA ALA A 80 12.76 -8.51 -4.32
C ALA A 80 14.07 -7.77 -4.57
N GLU A 81 14.18 -6.55 -3.99
CA GLU A 81 15.35 -5.68 -4.14
C GLU A 81 15.81 -5.12 -2.78
N SER A 82 16.76 -5.80 -2.18
CA SER A 82 17.19 -5.52 -0.79
C SER A 82 18.01 -4.24 -0.64
N SER A 83 18.53 -3.65 -1.71
CA SER A 83 19.26 -2.39 -1.62
C SER A 83 18.35 -1.20 -1.35
N LEU A 84 17.04 -1.31 -1.67
CA LEU A 84 16.06 -0.24 -1.41
C LEU A 84 15.94 0.06 0.08
N ILE A 85 15.70 -0.96 0.91
CA ILE A 85 15.56 -0.72 2.35
C ILE A 85 16.88 -0.27 2.99
N LYS A 86 18.01 -0.77 2.50
CA LYS A 86 19.34 -0.34 2.98
C LYS A 86 19.55 1.16 2.73
N GLU A 87 19.13 1.66 1.57
CA GLU A 87 19.21 3.07 1.22
C GLU A 87 18.27 3.91 2.08
N VAL A 88 17.02 3.45 2.30
CA VAL A 88 16.05 4.13 3.19
C VAL A 88 16.59 4.25 4.62
N ILE A 89 17.15 3.17 5.17
CA ILE A 89 17.72 3.15 6.53
C ILE A 89 18.92 4.11 6.59
N LYS A 90 19.86 4.02 5.62
CA LYS A 90 21.06 4.87 5.59
C LYS A 90 20.72 6.36 5.57
N ASN A 91 19.68 6.76 4.84
CA ASN A 91 19.28 8.16 4.68
C ASN A 91 18.19 8.59 5.67
N ASN A 92 17.72 7.68 6.52
CA ASN A 92 16.55 7.85 7.38
C ASN A 92 15.30 8.43 6.65
N SER A 93 15.19 8.15 5.36
CA SER A 93 14.12 8.68 4.49
C SER A 93 14.08 7.95 3.16
N VAL A 94 12.92 8.05 2.47
CA VAL A 94 12.76 7.60 1.09
C VAL A 94 13.35 8.61 0.13
N THR A 95 14.48 8.27 -0.49
CA THR A 95 15.15 9.13 -1.46
C THR A 95 14.42 9.17 -2.81
N PRO A 96 14.63 10.20 -3.66
CA PRO A 96 14.10 10.20 -5.03
C PRO A 96 14.54 8.97 -5.85
N ALA A 97 15.74 8.45 -5.61
CA ALA A 97 16.28 7.26 -6.28
C ALA A 97 15.50 5.99 -5.86
N VAL A 98 15.24 5.82 -4.56
CA VAL A 98 14.41 4.71 -4.06
C VAL A 98 13.01 4.78 -4.66
N ARG A 99 12.39 5.97 -4.68
CA ARG A 99 11.05 6.17 -5.25
C ARG A 99 11.00 5.77 -6.72
N ARG A 100 11.92 6.27 -7.55
CA ARG A 100 11.98 5.94 -8.97
C ARG A 100 12.14 4.44 -9.19
N ARG A 101 13.12 3.81 -8.54
CA ARG A 101 13.39 2.37 -8.68
C ARG A 101 12.21 1.51 -8.26
N LEU A 102 11.52 1.87 -7.19
CA LEU A 102 10.35 1.11 -6.74
C LEU A 102 9.20 1.20 -7.74
N LEU A 103 8.98 2.38 -8.34
CA LEU A 103 8.00 2.56 -9.42
C LEU A 103 8.39 1.80 -10.69
N ASP A 104 9.68 1.69 -11.00
CA ASP A 104 10.17 0.86 -12.11
C ASP A 104 9.87 -0.64 -11.84
N TYR A 105 10.01 -1.12 -10.61
CA TYR A 105 9.60 -2.49 -10.24
C TYR A 105 8.09 -2.69 -10.29
N TYR A 106 7.29 -1.70 -9.95
CA TYR A 106 5.83 -1.79 -10.13
C TYR A 106 5.47 -1.89 -11.62
N ASN A 107 6.12 -1.12 -12.49
CA ASN A 107 5.93 -1.23 -13.92
C ASN A 107 6.36 -2.60 -14.46
N ALA A 108 7.53 -3.11 -14.03
CA ALA A 108 8.00 -4.45 -14.39
C ALA A 108 7.01 -5.54 -13.94
N ALA A 109 6.44 -5.43 -12.74
CA ALA A 109 5.39 -6.33 -12.27
C ALA A 109 4.14 -6.28 -13.18
N ALA A 110 3.71 -5.07 -13.56
CA ALA A 110 2.59 -4.91 -14.49
C ALA A 110 2.89 -5.48 -15.88
N ASP A 111 4.14 -5.35 -16.37
CA ASP A 111 4.60 -5.89 -17.66
C ASP A 111 4.69 -7.42 -17.64
N SER A 112 4.93 -8.03 -16.50
CA SER A 112 4.91 -9.50 -16.35
C SER A 112 3.50 -10.11 -16.40
N GLY A 113 2.47 -9.28 -16.58
CA GLY A 113 1.08 -9.71 -16.66
C GLY A 113 0.38 -9.84 -15.31
N ALA A 114 0.89 -9.22 -14.26
CA ALA A 114 0.20 -9.11 -12.99
C ALA A 114 -1.17 -8.42 -13.15
N ASP A 115 -2.15 -8.86 -12.38
CA ASP A 115 -3.44 -8.20 -12.25
C ASP A 115 -3.41 -7.16 -11.12
N ILE A 116 -2.54 -7.36 -10.13
CA ILE A 116 -2.35 -6.48 -8.99
C ILE A 116 -0.90 -6.58 -8.47
N ILE A 117 -0.38 -5.46 -8.00
CA ILE A 117 0.91 -5.37 -7.31
C ILE A 117 0.65 -5.38 -5.81
N PHE A 118 1.37 -6.23 -5.07
CA PHE A 118 1.30 -6.29 -3.62
C PHE A 118 2.58 -5.72 -3.00
N ASN A 119 2.52 -4.45 -2.56
CA ASN A 119 3.64 -3.82 -1.87
C ASN A 119 3.76 -4.36 -0.45
N THR A 120 4.89 -4.97 -0.12
CA THR A 120 5.09 -5.71 1.13
C THR A 120 5.90 -4.96 2.19
N CYS A 121 6.24 -3.70 1.93
CA CYS A 121 7.11 -2.92 2.82
C CYS A 121 6.44 -1.62 3.26
N SER A 122 6.18 -1.48 4.57
CA SER A 122 5.55 -0.30 5.17
C SER A 122 6.43 0.95 5.07
N SER A 123 7.77 0.81 5.13
CA SER A 123 8.70 1.96 5.03
C SER A 123 8.57 2.73 3.71
N VAL A 124 8.07 2.09 2.66
CA VAL A 124 7.84 2.69 1.34
C VAL A 124 6.36 2.69 0.95
N GLY A 125 5.47 2.54 1.91
CA GLY A 125 4.03 2.44 1.69
C GLY A 125 3.44 3.65 0.98
N ASP A 126 3.93 4.85 1.24
CA ASP A 126 3.48 6.08 0.56
C ASP A 126 3.75 6.03 -0.95
N ILE A 127 4.78 5.27 -1.40
CA ILE A 127 5.05 5.07 -2.83
C ILE A 127 4.01 4.12 -3.44
N ALA A 128 3.49 3.14 -2.68
CA ALA A 128 2.39 2.30 -3.15
C ALA A 128 1.12 3.13 -3.40
N ASP A 129 0.81 4.10 -2.52
CA ASP A 129 -0.29 5.02 -2.72
C ASP A 129 -0.09 5.88 -3.99
N MET A 130 1.14 6.34 -4.26
CA MET A 130 1.50 7.01 -5.53
C MET A 130 1.38 6.06 -6.73
N GLY A 131 1.80 4.81 -6.57
CA GLY A 131 1.68 3.77 -7.60
C GLY A 131 0.26 3.61 -8.11
N ASN A 132 -0.73 3.69 -7.23
CA ASN A 132 -2.14 3.66 -7.61
C ASN A 132 -2.59 4.80 -8.53
N LEU A 133 -1.85 5.92 -8.57
CA LEU A 133 -2.16 7.07 -9.42
C LEU A 133 -1.51 6.96 -10.80
N ILE A 134 -0.43 6.21 -10.95
CA ILE A 134 0.42 6.22 -12.15
C ILE A 134 0.62 4.85 -12.80
N CYS A 135 0.48 3.75 -12.05
CA CYS A 135 0.57 2.41 -12.62
C CYS A 135 -0.76 2.01 -13.30
N ARG A 136 -0.65 1.22 -14.36
CA ARG A 136 -1.82 0.74 -15.12
C ARG A 136 -2.66 -0.33 -14.41
N ILE A 137 -2.14 -0.90 -13.32
CA ILE A 137 -2.82 -1.88 -12.46
C ILE A 137 -2.76 -1.43 -11.01
N PRO A 138 -3.69 -1.88 -10.15
CA PRO A 138 -3.71 -1.49 -8.75
C PRO A 138 -2.43 -1.88 -7.99
N VAL A 139 -2.01 -1.04 -7.05
CA VAL A 139 -0.95 -1.32 -6.08
C VAL A 139 -1.58 -1.41 -4.69
N PHE A 140 -1.58 -2.60 -4.11
CA PHE A 140 -2.16 -2.87 -2.80
C PHE A 140 -1.08 -2.90 -1.71
N ARG A 141 -1.30 -2.19 -0.60
CA ARG A 141 -0.38 -2.17 0.55
C ARG A 141 -0.68 -3.30 1.51
N ILE A 142 0.33 -4.07 1.89
CA ILE A 142 0.20 -5.17 2.87
C ILE A 142 -0.32 -4.70 4.23
N ASP A 143 0.04 -3.48 4.66
CA ASP A 143 -0.25 -2.94 5.98
C ASP A 143 -1.62 -2.24 6.09
N ARG A 144 -2.28 -1.95 4.98
CA ARG A 144 -3.56 -1.23 4.99
C ARG A 144 -4.68 -2.00 5.72
N PRO A 145 -4.94 -3.30 5.47
CA PRO A 145 -5.99 -4.03 6.20
C PRO A 145 -5.73 -4.12 7.71
N MET A 146 -4.46 -4.17 8.12
CA MET A 146 -4.08 -4.11 9.54
C MET A 146 -4.44 -2.75 10.14
N ALA A 147 -4.11 -1.65 9.46
CA ALA A 147 -4.39 -0.30 9.92
C ALA A 147 -5.90 -0.03 10.00
N GLU A 148 -6.67 -0.43 8.99
CA GLU A 148 -8.14 -0.31 8.98
C GLU A 148 -8.78 -1.11 10.13
N LYS A 149 -8.28 -2.34 10.39
CA LYS A 149 -8.73 -3.15 11.52
C LYS A 149 -8.39 -2.49 12.85
N ALA A 150 -7.16 -2.01 13.03
CA ALA A 150 -6.73 -1.34 14.27
C ALA A 150 -7.58 -0.11 14.58
N VAL A 151 -7.80 0.75 13.59
CA VAL A 151 -8.64 1.96 13.71
C VAL A 151 -10.11 1.62 14.04
N ARG A 152 -10.64 0.54 13.47
CA ARG A 152 -12.01 0.09 13.77
C ARG A 152 -12.15 -0.44 15.19
N ASP A 153 -11.16 -1.18 15.67
CA ASP A 153 -11.25 -2.00 16.89
C ASP A 153 -10.75 -1.26 18.16
N ALA A 154 -10.00 -0.15 18.02
CA ALA A 154 -9.39 0.56 19.13
C ALA A 154 -9.40 2.08 18.96
N SER A 155 -9.33 2.81 20.11
CA SER A 155 -9.13 4.27 20.12
C SER A 155 -7.73 4.68 20.53
N ARG A 156 -6.99 3.82 21.25
CA ARG A 156 -5.60 4.05 21.65
C ARG A 156 -4.74 2.92 21.10
N ILE A 157 -3.94 3.20 20.07
CA ILE A 157 -3.19 2.20 19.32
C ILE A 157 -1.70 2.35 19.61
N GLY A 158 -1.08 1.29 20.15
CA GLY A 158 0.36 1.18 20.29
C GLY A 158 1.00 0.77 18.97
N VAL A 159 1.98 1.53 18.51
CA VAL A 159 2.70 1.23 17.27
C VAL A 159 4.12 0.77 17.59
N ILE A 160 4.38 -0.52 17.50
CA ILE A 160 5.71 -1.10 17.76
C ILE A 160 6.51 -1.19 16.47
N SER A 161 7.71 -0.63 16.49
CA SER A 161 8.64 -0.68 15.35
C SER A 161 10.09 -0.86 15.82
N THR A 162 10.92 -1.49 14.99
CA THR A 162 12.37 -1.60 15.22
C THR A 162 13.17 -0.53 14.47
N LEU A 163 12.50 0.29 13.64
CA LEU A 163 13.12 1.34 12.83
C LEU A 163 12.23 2.60 12.79
N PRO A 164 12.81 3.81 12.96
CA PRO A 164 12.08 5.06 12.76
C PRO A 164 11.48 5.17 11.35
N THR A 165 12.20 4.71 10.33
CA THR A 165 11.79 4.70 8.93
C THR A 165 10.59 3.80 8.61
N THR A 166 10.14 3.00 9.56
CA THR A 166 8.91 2.21 9.47
C THR A 166 7.83 2.73 10.43
N LEU A 167 8.23 3.24 11.59
CA LEU A 167 7.32 3.77 12.60
C LEU A 167 6.48 4.91 12.04
N ASP A 168 7.11 5.95 11.51
CA ASP A 168 6.44 7.13 11.00
C ASP A 168 5.49 6.84 9.80
N PRO A 169 5.87 6.08 8.74
CA PRO A 169 4.92 5.68 7.70
C PRO A 169 3.73 4.88 8.22
N THR A 170 3.92 4.02 9.23
CA THR A 170 2.82 3.27 9.82
C THR A 170 1.87 4.19 10.60
N CYS A 171 2.41 5.14 11.36
CA CYS A 171 1.60 6.15 12.05
C CYS A 171 0.82 7.03 11.06
N ARG A 172 1.42 7.44 9.95
CA ARG A 172 0.71 8.18 8.89
C ARG A 172 -0.44 7.36 8.28
N LEU A 173 -0.20 6.07 8.01
CA LEU A 173 -1.26 5.20 7.50
C LEU A 173 -2.41 5.06 8.48
N LEU A 174 -2.14 4.87 9.77
CA LEU A 174 -3.18 4.78 10.80
C LEU A 174 -3.99 6.08 10.90
N ARG A 175 -3.35 7.26 10.86
CA ARG A 175 -4.04 8.55 10.86
C ARG A 175 -4.93 8.70 9.62
N LYS A 176 -4.42 8.33 8.43
CA LYS A 176 -5.18 8.35 7.18
C LYS A 176 -6.41 7.42 7.27
N CYS A 177 -6.25 6.20 7.75
CA CYS A 177 -7.36 5.27 7.93
C CYS A 177 -8.38 5.79 8.95
N ALA A 178 -7.94 6.47 10.01
CA ALA A 178 -8.82 7.07 11.01
C ALA A 178 -9.65 8.24 10.40
N GLU A 179 -9.01 9.11 9.65
CA GLU A 179 -9.67 10.20 8.92
C GLU A 179 -10.71 9.66 7.93
N GLU A 180 -10.35 8.66 7.12
CA GLU A 180 -11.26 8.01 6.15
C GLU A 180 -12.45 7.33 6.84
N ALA A 181 -12.26 6.81 8.05
CA ALA A 181 -13.30 6.17 8.87
C ALA A 181 -14.11 7.16 9.74
N GLY A 182 -13.75 8.45 9.75
CA GLY A 182 -14.35 9.46 10.63
C GLY A 182 -14.16 9.15 12.12
N ARG A 183 -13.00 8.59 12.51
CA ARG A 183 -12.68 8.18 13.87
C ARG A 183 -11.48 8.94 14.43
N ASP A 184 -11.55 9.31 15.69
CA ASP A 184 -10.41 9.83 16.43
C ASP A 184 -9.63 8.68 17.07
N VAL A 185 -8.32 8.63 16.83
CA VAL A 185 -7.40 7.66 17.44
C VAL A 185 -6.18 8.35 18.06
N VAL A 186 -5.74 7.83 19.18
CA VAL A 186 -4.47 8.22 19.81
C VAL A 186 -3.42 7.17 19.46
N LEU A 187 -2.32 7.59 18.87
CA LEU A 187 -1.18 6.71 18.55
C LEU A 187 -0.11 6.87 19.62
N VAL A 188 0.33 5.76 20.20
CA VAL A 188 1.42 5.70 21.17
C VAL A 188 2.59 4.95 20.56
N GLU A 189 3.69 5.64 20.36
CA GLU A 189 4.85 5.10 19.67
C GLU A 189 5.75 4.28 20.59
N GLY A 190 6.08 3.06 20.16
CA GLY A 190 6.96 2.13 20.84
C GLY A 190 8.13 1.72 19.97
N LEU A 191 9.18 2.57 19.87
CA LEU A 191 10.41 2.21 19.17
C LEU A 191 11.24 1.24 20.02
N ALA A 192 11.52 0.07 19.47
CA ALA A 192 12.44 -0.94 19.99
C ALA A 192 13.85 -0.66 19.43
N ASP A 193 14.48 0.38 19.93
CA ASP A 193 15.81 0.78 19.47
C ASP A 193 16.83 -0.34 19.65
N GLY A 194 17.71 -0.53 18.64
CA GLY A 194 18.68 -1.62 18.62
C GLY A 194 18.14 -2.98 18.18
N ALA A 195 16.81 -3.20 18.22
CA ALA A 195 16.24 -4.51 17.86
C ALA A 195 16.52 -4.89 16.40
N PHE A 196 16.45 -3.94 15.47
CA PHE A 196 16.77 -4.21 14.07
C PHE A 196 18.22 -4.67 13.88
N ALA A 197 19.17 -4.01 14.53
CA ALA A 197 20.58 -4.37 14.45
C ALA A 197 20.84 -5.78 15.04
N ALA A 198 20.22 -6.10 16.19
CA ALA A 198 20.29 -7.42 16.78
C ALA A 198 19.74 -8.50 15.83
N GLY A 199 18.58 -8.27 15.22
CA GLY A 199 18.01 -9.19 14.23
C GLY A 199 18.90 -9.38 12.99
N GLN A 200 19.54 -8.32 12.49
CA GLN A 200 20.46 -8.40 11.36
C GLN A 200 21.76 -9.16 11.68
N SER A 201 22.24 -9.12 12.92
CA SER A 201 23.40 -9.90 13.38
C SER A 201 23.09 -11.36 13.74
N GLY A 202 21.81 -11.76 13.65
CA GLY A 202 21.38 -13.11 14.03
C GLY A 202 21.08 -13.28 15.54
N ASP A 203 21.16 -12.21 16.33
CA ASP A 203 20.77 -12.21 17.75
C ASP A 203 19.24 -12.03 17.90
N GLY A 204 18.53 -13.11 17.64
CA GLY A 204 17.08 -13.14 17.75
C GLY A 204 16.57 -12.96 19.18
N GLU A 205 17.33 -13.35 20.19
CA GLU A 205 16.94 -13.20 21.60
C GLU A 205 16.91 -11.71 22.00
N THR A 206 17.97 -10.98 21.72
CA THR A 206 18.02 -9.53 21.97
C THR A 206 16.98 -8.78 21.14
N HIS A 207 16.79 -9.14 19.86
CA HIS A 207 15.73 -8.57 19.03
C HIS A 207 14.36 -8.70 19.71
N ASP A 208 13.99 -9.91 20.13
CA ASP A 208 12.68 -10.19 20.73
C ASP A 208 12.49 -9.53 22.10
N ARG A 209 13.56 -9.50 22.90
CA ARG A 209 13.55 -8.84 24.20
C ARG A 209 13.30 -7.34 24.07
N LEU A 210 14.00 -6.65 23.16
CA LEU A 210 13.85 -5.21 22.93
C LEU A 210 12.45 -4.85 22.44
N ILE A 211 11.85 -5.66 21.57
CA ILE A 211 10.47 -5.49 21.12
C ILE A 211 9.49 -5.66 22.30
N ALA A 212 9.68 -6.68 23.13
CA ALA A 212 8.85 -6.93 24.28
C ALA A 212 8.94 -5.77 25.31
N GLU A 213 10.13 -5.28 25.60
CA GLU A 213 10.36 -4.13 26.48
C GLU A 213 9.68 -2.85 25.93
N ALA A 214 9.75 -2.61 24.60
CA ALA A 214 9.08 -1.49 23.97
C ALA A 214 7.56 -1.57 24.13
N ALA A 215 6.97 -2.75 23.92
CA ALA A 215 5.54 -2.96 24.11
C ALA A 215 5.11 -2.79 25.57
N GLN A 216 5.86 -3.36 26.52
CA GLN A 216 5.55 -3.24 27.95
C GLN A 216 5.57 -1.79 28.45
N ARG A 217 6.51 -0.97 27.95
CA ARG A 217 6.62 0.46 28.37
C ARG A 217 5.35 1.25 28.10
N ILE A 218 4.58 0.90 27.07
CA ILE A 218 3.39 1.65 26.65
C ILE A 218 2.09 0.87 26.83
N ALA A 219 2.13 -0.35 27.39
CA ALA A 219 0.97 -1.24 27.49
C ALA A 219 -0.20 -0.66 28.27
N ALA A 220 0.07 0.16 29.31
CA ALA A 220 -0.96 0.80 30.12
C ALA A 220 -1.71 1.92 29.37
N ASP A 221 -1.11 2.45 28.31
CA ASP A 221 -1.61 3.61 27.56
C ASP A 221 -2.36 3.24 26.29
N VAL A 222 -2.51 1.96 25.97
CA VAL A 222 -3.09 1.49 24.72
C VAL A 222 -4.16 0.42 24.91
N ASP A 223 -5.03 0.30 23.91
CA ASP A 223 -6.07 -0.73 23.85
C ASP A 223 -5.62 -1.94 23.00
N LEU A 224 -4.74 -1.67 22.03
CA LEU A 224 -4.32 -2.62 21.00
C LEU A 224 -2.92 -2.24 20.48
N PHE A 225 -2.14 -3.22 20.03
CA PHE A 225 -0.87 -3.01 19.35
C PHE A 225 -0.93 -3.32 17.88
N VAL A 226 -0.21 -2.55 17.05
CA VAL A 226 0.16 -2.89 15.68
C VAL A 226 1.67 -3.07 15.58
N LEU A 227 2.10 -4.08 14.85
CA LEU A 227 3.50 -4.34 14.54
C LEU A 227 3.82 -3.75 13.16
N ALA A 228 4.62 -2.68 13.15
CA ALA A 228 4.89 -1.90 11.95
C ALA A 228 5.66 -2.66 10.85
N GLN A 229 6.34 -3.75 11.19
CA GLN A 229 7.06 -4.58 10.22
C GLN A 229 6.49 -6.00 10.19
N GLY A 230 6.23 -6.53 8.99
CA GLY A 230 5.72 -7.89 8.81
C GLY A 230 6.66 -8.99 9.36
N SER A 231 7.97 -8.71 9.45
CA SER A 231 8.94 -9.64 10.06
C SER A 231 8.75 -9.86 11.55
N MET A 232 7.99 -8.99 12.23
CA MET A 232 7.65 -9.13 13.65
C MET A 232 6.40 -10.00 13.90
N GLU A 233 5.72 -10.52 12.86
CA GLU A 233 4.49 -11.33 12.99
C GLU A 233 4.62 -12.43 14.05
N ARG A 234 5.76 -13.11 14.11
CA ARG A 234 6.04 -14.17 15.09
C ARG A 234 5.95 -13.72 16.56
N MET A 235 6.00 -12.39 16.80
CA MET A 235 5.90 -11.82 18.14
C MET A 235 4.44 -11.57 18.60
N GLU A 236 3.43 -11.70 17.73
CA GLU A 236 2.03 -11.41 18.07
C GLU A 236 1.58 -12.15 19.33
N GLY A 237 1.68 -13.47 19.34
CA GLY A 237 1.23 -14.29 20.48
C GLY A 237 1.97 -13.93 21.77
N ARG A 238 3.31 -13.83 21.70
CA ARG A 238 4.13 -13.48 22.87
C ARG A 238 3.81 -12.11 23.42
N LEU A 239 3.61 -11.11 22.58
CA LEU A 239 3.27 -9.75 23.02
C LEU A 239 1.85 -9.69 23.57
N ALA A 240 0.90 -10.42 23.00
CA ALA A 240 -0.46 -10.50 23.50
C ALA A 240 -0.50 -11.12 24.92
N GLU A 241 0.22 -12.20 25.14
CA GLU A 241 0.37 -12.83 26.47
C GLU A 241 1.03 -11.88 27.48
N LEU A 242 2.11 -11.22 27.07
CA LEU A 242 2.91 -10.35 27.94
C LEU A 242 2.17 -9.07 28.36
N THR A 243 1.38 -8.49 27.47
CA THR A 243 0.71 -7.20 27.67
C THR A 243 -0.76 -7.32 28.03
N GLY A 244 -1.38 -8.48 27.80
CA GLY A 244 -2.83 -8.68 27.91
C GLY A 244 -3.64 -7.91 26.88
N LYS A 245 -3.01 -7.44 25.79
CA LYS A 245 -3.65 -6.63 24.74
C LYS A 245 -3.67 -7.37 23.40
N PRO A 246 -4.68 -7.14 22.55
CA PRO A 246 -4.63 -7.61 21.16
C PRO A 246 -3.41 -7.04 20.42
N VAL A 247 -2.80 -7.86 19.58
CA VAL A 247 -1.65 -7.48 18.74
C VAL A 247 -1.98 -7.83 17.29
N LEU A 248 -1.73 -6.91 16.38
CA LEU A 248 -1.98 -7.09 14.94
C LEU A 248 -0.68 -6.96 14.16
N SER A 249 -0.51 -7.81 13.14
CA SER A 249 0.53 -7.67 12.12
C SER A 249 -0.04 -7.70 10.71
N SER A 250 0.76 -7.29 9.75
CA SER A 250 0.28 -7.07 8.39
C SER A 250 0.23 -8.32 7.50
N PRO A 251 1.05 -9.40 7.63
CA PRO A 251 1.12 -10.45 6.61
C PRO A 251 -0.19 -11.17 6.36
N VAL A 252 -0.77 -11.79 7.37
CA VAL A 252 -2.05 -12.53 7.24
C VAL A 252 -3.21 -11.58 6.93
N LEU A 253 -3.27 -10.43 7.60
CA LEU A 253 -4.33 -9.44 7.37
C LEU A 253 -4.24 -8.85 5.97
N GLY A 254 -3.03 -8.59 5.47
CA GLY A 254 -2.78 -8.10 4.13
C GLY A 254 -3.24 -9.07 3.05
N VAL A 255 -2.89 -10.35 3.15
CA VAL A 255 -3.33 -11.38 2.18
C VAL A 255 -4.84 -11.57 2.20
N LYS A 256 -5.47 -11.61 3.38
CA LYS A 256 -6.94 -11.70 3.50
C LYS A 256 -7.65 -10.46 2.93
N GLY A 257 -7.12 -9.26 3.22
CA GLY A 257 -7.66 -8.03 2.67
C GLY A 257 -7.49 -7.95 1.15
N LEU A 258 -6.36 -8.41 0.61
CA LEU A 258 -6.14 -8.49 -0.82
C LEU A 258 -7.14 -9.46 -1.48
N ARG A 259 -7.37 -10.63 -0.89
CA ARG A 259 -8.36 -11.60 -1.38
C ARG A 259 -9.75 -10.97 -1.47
N GLN A 260 -10.17 -10.27 -0.42
CA GLN A 260 -11.43 -9.52 -0.42
C GLN A 260 -11.47 -8.40 -1.47
N PHE A 261 -10.38 -7.64 -1.61
CA PHE A 261 -10.26 -6.57 -2.61
C PHE A 261 -10.41 -7.11 -4.04
N MET A 262 -9.89 -8.31 -4.31
CA MET A 262 -10.00 -8.98 -5.61
C MET A 262 -11.34 -9.68 -5.85
N GLY A 263 -12.27 -9.68 -4.87
CA GLY A 263 -13.62 -10.21 -5.00
C GLY A 263 -13.74 -11.73 -4.84
N PHE A 264 -12.83 -12.34 -4.06
CA PHE A 264 -12.87 -13.78 -3.74
C PHE A 264 -13.45 -14.07 -2.37
#